data_b54fe04ba454c4c6cbbfe2febf0189e9
#
_entry.id   b54fe04ba454c4c6cbbfe2febf0189e9
#
_cell.length_a   1.000
_cell.length_b   1.000
_cell.length_c   1.000
_cell.angle_alpha   90.00
_cell.angle_beta   90.00
_cell.angle_gamma   90.00
#
_symmetry.space_group_name_H-M   'P 1'
#
loop_
_entity.id
_entity.type
_entity.pdbx_description
1 polymer ?
#
loop_
_entity_poly.entity_id
_entity_poly.type
_entity_poly.pdbx_seq_one_letter_code
_entity_poly.pdbx_strand_id
1 'polypeptide(L)'
;MTVLRLSEIDLSFPGSPVLQCVSAVLSFGSRIGIVGPNGSGKTSLVRLILGEIEPERGSVDWIKKPKVGYVPQIFHHDGSKTPLDLIGYERAEYLGQCGVGRNLWDNPAENLSGGEKTRLSLAMALSSRPEMLILDEPTNHLDIPGIEWLEKLLSSYKGTVLTVSHDRSFLDAVCQEIWEVREGRLTCFPGNYSDYVRTVEANLAYERREYAKWSREVRELTKEIRSRRQWYDKAHKDAGQDDFLRRKAKKHARQFKAKEAALQRLEARKPRLTRDEQPVLARVAHAGKRTQTILRAEGLGFEYPGSGETEPRPILSAADFRVRPGQKIGLIGRNGCGKTTLLRLITGTLSPTDGMLWVNPGINTGYLAQMLEGLDGESSAAANVSSETGLKVGDARNLLGRLAVMGEAQMRPFRTLSMGERTRVAVACLCFGEYDVLLLDEPTNHLDVTAREAVEAALESFPGAVVVATHDRFLLNRLCKTIWHMESGSIAVHEGTYSDFRKRRDDSGSPEDKNREASELAVKAEIAYLVSLISAAKDPAEKAELEERYTAALAKLKEIRARGQ
;
A
#
# COMPACT_ATOMS: atom_id res chain seq x y z
N MET A 1 -4.38 -28.95 -10.25
CA MET A 1 -4.84 -29.93 -9.21
C MET A 1 -5.23 -29.12 -7.99
N THR A 2 -6.47 -29.30 -7.49
CA THR A 2 -6.98 -28.57 -6.31
C THR A 2 -6.25 -29.02 -5.06
N VAL A 3 -5.82 -28.10 -4.22
CA VAL A 3 -5.12 -28.32 -2.95
C VAL A 3 -6.04 -28.09 -1.76
N LEU A 4 -6.82 -27.00 -1.81
CA LEU A 4 -7.73 -26.58 -0.75
C LEU A 4 -9.07 -26.16 -1.34
N ARG A 5 -10.15 -26.49 -0.64
CA ARG A 5 -11.50 -25.97 -0.91
C ARG A 5 -12.06 -25.34 0.36
N LEU A 6 -12.52 -24.11 0.22
CA LEU A 6 -13.35 -23.43 1.20
C LEU A 6 -14.80 -23.53 0.76
N SER A 7 -15.69 -24.01 1.63
CA SER A 7 -17.10 -24.25 1.31
C SER A 7 -17.99 -23.55 2.32
N GLU A 8 -18.69 -22.49 1.87
CA GLU A 8 -19.72 -21.75 2.62
C GLU A 8 -19.29 -21.34 4.04
N ILE A 9 -18.07 -20.78 4.15
CA ILE A 9 -17.46 -20.41 5.43
C ILE A 9 -18.17 -19.18 6.02
N ASP A 10 -18.69 -19.33 7.24
CA ASP A 10 -19.11 -18.22 8.10
C ASP A 10 -18.17 -18.13 9.31
N LEU A 11 -17.74 -16.91 9.62
CA LEU A 11 -16.90 -16.60 10.78
C LEU A 11 -17.32 -15.27 11.39
N SER A 12 -17.59 -15.27 12.70
CA SER A 12 -17.89 -14.06 13.48
C SER A 12 -16.95 -13.96 14.68
N PHE A 13 -16.71 -12.74 15.15
CA PHE A 13 -16.14 -12.47 16.46
C PHE A 13 -17.20 -11.80 17.34
N PRO A 14 -17.07 -11.80 18.68
CA PRO A 14 -18.08 -11.24 19.56
C PRO A 14 -18.53 -9.85 19.11
N GLY A 15 -19.75 -9.75 18.56
CA GLY A 15 -20.42 -8.52 18.15
C GLY A 15 -20.41 -8.19 16.65
N SER A 16 -19.64 -8.91 15.77
CA SER A 16 -19.75 -8.63 14.32
C SER A 16 -19.34 -9.81 13.44
N PRO A 17 -20.10 -10.06 12.34
CA PRO A 17 -19.72 -11.03 11.32
C PRO A 17 -18.49 -10.54 10.54
N VAL A 18 -17.51 -11.43 10.31
CA VAL A 18 -16.27 -11.13 9.60
C VAL A 18 -16.24 -11.76 8.22
N LEU A 19 -16.67 -13.03 8.10
CA LEU A 19 -16.80 -13.74 6.82
C LEU A 19 -18.20 -14.32 6.73
N GLN A 20 -18.83 -14.25 5.54
CA GLN A 20 -20.20 -14.70 5.29
C GLN A 20 -20.26 -15.47 3.98
N CYS A 21 -20.59 -16.76 4.08
CA CYS A 21 -20.78 -17.65 2.94
C CYS A 21 -19.59 -17.63 1.97
N VAL A 22 -18.35 -17.65 2.49
CA VAL A 22 -17.14 -17.60 1.69
C VAL A 22 -16.84 -18.95 1.08
N SER A 23 -16.71 -19.00 -0.26
CA SER A 23 -16.34 -20.20 -1.00
C SER A 23 -15.22 -19.88 -1.98
N ALA A 24 -14.16 -20.71 -2.00
CA ALA A 24 -13.03 -20.56 -2.90
C ALA A 24 -12.29 -21.89 -3.10
N VAL A 25 -11.49 -21.95 -4.16
CA VAL A 25 -10.67 -23.12 -4.49
C VAL A 25 -9.24 -22.70 -4.74
N LEU A 26 -8.30 -23.31 -4.05
CA LEU A 26 -6.87 -23.11 -4.23
C LEU A 26 -6.27 -24.27 -5.02
N SER A 27 -5.56 -23.98 -6.09
CA SER A 27 -4.88 -24.97 -6.92
C SER A 27 -3.37 -24.99 -6.65
N PHE A 28 -2.73 -26.13 -6.91
CA PHE A 28 -1.27 -26.25 -6.79
C PHE A 28 -0.56 -25.32 -7.79
N GLY A 29 0.45 -24.60 -7.31
CA GLY A 29 1.23 -23.67 -8.11
C GLY A 29 0.53 -22.33 -8.39
N SER A 30 -0.71 -22.12 -7.90
CA SER A 30 -1.37 -20.81 -8.03
C SER A 30 -0.68 -19.72 -7.20
N ARG A 31 -0.82 -18.50 -7.65
CA ARG A 31 -0.28 -17.28 -7.02
C ARG A 31 -1.41 -16.32 -6.77
N ILE A 32 -1.88 -16.28 -5.54
CA ILE A 32 -3.08 -15.55 -5.14
C ILE A 32 -2.72 -14.38 -4.26
N GLY A 33 -3.24 -13.20 -4.61
CA GLY A 33 -3.18 -11.99 -3.80
C GLY A 33 -4.51 -11.75 -3.09
N ILE A 34 -4.50 -11.63 -1.76
CA ILE A 34 -5.68 -11.27 -0.98
C ILE A 34 -5.68 -9.77 -0.76
N VAL A 35 -6.74 -9.09 -1.18
CA VAL A 35 -6.93 -7.65 -1.05
C VAL A 35 -8.25 -7.32 -0.35
N GLY A 36 -8.38 -6.11 0.18
CA GLY A 36 -9.60 -5.63 0.82
C GLY A 36 -9.31 -4.57 1.88
N PRO A 37 -10.33 -3.86 2.39
CA PRO A 37 -10.18 -2.86 3.44
C PRO A 37 -9.55 -3.41 4.72
N ASN A 38 -8.98 -2.53 5.55
CA ASN A 38 -8.54 -2.94 6.88
C ASN A 38 -9.73 -3.41 7.71
N GLY A 39 -9.56 -4.51 8.45
CA GLY A 39 -10.63 -5.14 9.22
C GLY A 39 -11.63 -5.97 8.40
N SER A 40 -11.45 -6.15 7.09
CA SER A 40 -12.35 -6.97 6.25
C SER A 40 -12.26 -8.48 6.47
N GLY A 41 -11.31 -8.96 7.29
CA GLY A 41 -11.15 -10.39 7.58
C GLY A 41 -10.03 -11.09 6.79
N LYS A 42 -9.11 -10.37 6.12
CA LYS A 42 -7.99 -10.97 5.36
C LYS A 42 -7.12 -11.89 6.22
N THR A 43 -6.63 -11.38 7.35
CA THR A 43 -5.82 -12.16 8.31
C THR A 43 -6.63 -13.29 8.94
N SER A 44 -7.94 -13.09 9.18
CA SER A 44 -8.84 -14.16 9.67
C SER A 44 -8.97 -15.28 8.65
N LEU A 45 -9.09 -14.95 7.35
CA LEU A 45 -9.10 -15.94 6.27
C LEU A 45 -7.78 -16.73 6.22
N VAL A 46 -6.64 -16.06 6.38
CA VAL A 46 -5.32 -16.70 6.46
C VAL A 46 -5.23 -17.66 7.65
N ARG A 47 -5.62 -17.22 8.86
CA ARG A 47 -5.63 -18.06 10.06
C ARG A 47 -6.55 -19.26 9.95
N LEU A 48 -7.69 -19.11 9.28
CA LEU A 48 -8.64 -20.17 9.00
C LEU A 48 -8.02 -21.20 8.05
N ILE A 49 -7.31 -20.77 7.00
CA ILE A 49 -6.55 -21.65 6.09
C ILE A 49 -5.42 -22.38 6.84
N LEU A 50 -4.73 -21.70 7.76
CA LEU A 50 -3.69 -22.33 8.60
C LEU A 50 -4.27 -23.35 9.60
N GLY A 51 -5.58 -23.29 9.89
CA GLY A 51 -6.25 -24.11 10.89
C GLY A 51 -6.05 -23.60 12.32
N GLU A 52 -5.68 -22.33 12.49
CA GLU A 52 -5.55 -21.67 13.79
C GLU A 52 -6.91 -21.28 14.39
N ILE A 53 -7.92 -21.10 13.54
CA ILE A 53 -9.31 -20.84 13.92
C ILE A 53 -10.23 -21.75 13.12
N GLU A 54 -11.35 -22.15 13.75
CA GLU A 54 -12.38 -22.96 13.11
C GLU A 54 -13.52 -22.07 12.63
N PRO A 55 -14.17 -22.38 11.48
CA PRO A 55 -15.34 -21.65 11.02
C PRO A 55 -16.57 -21.99 11.87
N GLU A 56 -17.52 -21.05 12.02
CA GLU A 56 -18.81 -21.32 12.67
C GLU A 56 -19.71 -22.21 11.80
N ARG A 57 -19.63 -22.04 10.48
CA ARG A 57 -20.30 -22.87 9.46
C ARG A 57 -19.38 -23.07 8.27
N GLY A 58 -19.67 -24.14 7.52
CA GLY A 58 -18.87 -24.50 6.35
C GLY A 58 -17.69 -25.39 6.69
N SER A 59 -16.81 -25.60 5.72
CA SER A 59 -15.63 -26.46 5.89
C SER A 59 -14.40 -25.94 5.16
N VAL A 60 -13.22 -26.27 5.70
CA VAL A 60 -11.91 -26.05 5.09
C VAL A 60 -11.33 -27.43 4.74
N ASP A 61 -11.48 -27.83 3.48
CA ASP A 61 -11.15 -29.18 3.04
C ASP A 61 -9.82 -29.21 2.30
N TRP A 62 -8.79 -29.74 2.95
CA TRP A 62 -7.51 -30.04 2.33
C TRP A 62 -7.58 -31.37 1.59
N ILE A 63 -7.49 -31.36 0.25
CA ILE A 63 -7.43 -32.58 -0.56
C ILE A 63 -6.09 -33.29 -0.31
N LYS A 64 -5.01 -32.55 -0.28
CA LYS A 64 -3.68 -32.95 0.19
C LYS A 64 -3.11 -31.78 0.98
N LYS A 65 -2.93 -31.95 2.30
CA LYS A 65 -2.36 -30.89 3.13
C LYS A 65 -0.87 -30.72 2.79
N PRO A 66 -0.48 -29.59 2.16
CA PRO A 66 0.91 -29.34 1.81
C PRO A 66 1.70 -28.95 3.06
N LYS A 67 3.02 -29.00 2.96
CA LYS A 67 3.87 -28.36 3.95
C LYS A 67 3.80 -26.85 3.74
N VAL A 68 3.28 -26.13 4.73
CA VAL A 68 3.07 -24.67 4.67
C VAL A 68 4.21 -23.96 5.35
N GLY A 69 4.78 -22.95 4.67
CA GLY A 69 5.62 -21.92 5.25
C GLY A 69 4.80 -20.64 5.46
N TYR A 70 4.79 -20.12 6.68
CA TYR A 70 4.04 -18.92 7.01
C TYR A 70 4.97 -17.78 7.42
N VAL A 71 4.76 -16.60 6.84
CA VAL A 71 5.41 -15.34 7.21
C VAL A 71 4.34 -14.43 7.77
N PRO A 72 4.30 -14.23 9.10
CA PRO A 72 3.31 -13.38 9.75
C PRO A 72 3.62 -11.89 9.56
N GLN A 73 2.59 -11.05 9.69
CA GLN A 73 2.71 -9.60 9.63
C GLN A 73 3.63 -9.05 10.73
N ILE A 74 3.59 -9.64 11.91
CA ILE A 74 4.44 -9.27 13.05
C ILE A 74 5.35 -10.44 13.39
N PHE A 75 6.63 -10.16 13.65
CA PHE A 75 7.59 -11.15 14.07
C PHE A 75 7.30 -11.61 15.51
N HIS A 76 6.87 -12.86 15.70
CA HIS A 76 6.43 -13.42 16.98
C HIS A 76 7.41 -14.43 17.57
N HIS A 77 8.69 -14.33 17.24
CA HIS A 77 9.69 -15.23 17.81
C HIS A 77 10.40 -14.59 19.01
N ASP A 78 11.05 -15.43 19.81
CA ASP A 78 11.88 -14.99 20.93
C ASP A 78 12.99 -14.05 20.43
N GLY A 79 12.85 -12.77 20.76
CA GLY A 79 13.75 -11.71 20.31
C GLY A 79 15.17 -11.84 20.86
N SER A 80 15.36 -12.59 21.97
CA SER A 80 16.68 -12.85 22.56
C SER A 80 17.51 -13.85 21.77
N LYS A 81 16.87 -14.68 20.92
CA LYS A 81 17.54 -15.65 20.06
C LYS A 81 18.16 -15.01 18.84
N THR A 82 19.27 -15.57 18.41
CA THR A 82 19.92 -15.14 17.17
C THR A 82 19.25 -15.74 15.93
N PRO A 83 19.42 -15.17 14.73
CA PRO A 83 18.99 -15.79 13.48
C PRO A 83 19.48 -17.22 13.29
N LEU A 84 20.69 -17.54 13.71
CA LEU A 84 21.25 -18.90 13.67
C LEU A 84 20.53 -19.85 14.65
N ASP A 85 20.20 -19.39 15.86
CA ASP A 85 19.46 -20.20 16.82
C ASP A 85 18.04 -20.52 16.33
N LEU A 86 17.40 -19.57 15.64
CA LEU A 86 16.04 -19.71 15.13
C LEU A 86 15.95 -20.67 13.93
N ILE A 87 16.95 -20.64 13.05
CA ILE A 87 16.96 -21.47 11.82
C ILE A 87 17.72 -22.78 12.00
N GLY A 88 18.74 -22.79 12.83
CA GLY A 88 19.72 -23.88 12.99
C GLY A 88 20.88 -23.77 11.99
N TYR A 89 22.07 -24.11 12.43
CA TYR A 89 23.31 -24.03 11.64
C TYR A 89 23.23 -24.80 10.31
N GLU A 90 22.57 -25.94 10.30
CA GLU A 90 22.39 -26.78 9.09
C GLU A 90 21.60 -26.10 7.98
N ARG A 91 20.83 -25.05 8.32
CA ARG A 91 19.95 -24.31 7.41
C ARG A 91 20.35 -22.85 7.24
N ALA A 92 21.54 -22.48 7.72
CA ALA A 92 22.04 -21.10 7.64
C ALA A 92 22.15 -20.56 6.21
N GLU A 93 22.19 -21.42 5.20
CA GLU A 93 22.15 -21.05 3.77
C GLU A 93 20.91 -20.20 3.42
N TYR A 94 19.75 -20.47 4.07
CA TYR A 94 18.52 -19.72 3.84
C TYR A 94 18.61 -18.27 4.34
N LEU A 95 19.42 -17.99 5.39
CA LEU A 95 19.69 -16.61 5.83
C LEU A 95 20.41 -15.83 4.71
N GLY A 96 21.42 -16.45 4.10
CA GLY A 96 22.14 -15.85 2.98
C GLY A 96 21.24 -15.66 1.74
N GLN A 97 20.43 -16.67 1.40
CA GLN A 97 19.49 -16.61 0.27
C GLN A 97 18.45 -15.50 0.48
N CYS A 98 17.99 -15.29 1.71
CA CYS A 98 17.07 -14.22 2.07
C CYS A 98 17.75 -12.86 2.31
N GLY A 99 19.06 -12.76 2.09
CA GLY A 99 19.78 -11.50 2.21
C GLY A 99 19.91 -10.97 3.64
N VAL A 100 19.89 -11.87 4.64
CA VAL A 100 20.27 -11.54 6.01
C VAL A 100 21.80 -11.50 6.07
N GLY A 101 22.37 -10.32 6.36
CA GLY A 101 23.81 -10.12 6.39
C GLY A 101 24.49 -11.04 7.42
N ARG A 102 25.67 -11.60 7.07
CA ARG A 102 26.41 -12.49 7.98
C ARG A 102 26.73 -11.87 9.33
N ASN A 103 26.97 -10.57 9.36
CA ASN A 103 27.20 -9.79 10.58
C ASN A 103 25.99 -9.74 11.52
N LEU A 104 24.83 -10.15 11.05
CA LEU A 104 23.58 -10.15 11.84
C LEU A 104 23.22 -11.54 12.36
N TRP A 105 23.92 -12.59 11.93
CA TRP A 105 23.55 -13.97 12.23
C TRP A 105 23.65 -14.32 13.71
N ASP A 106 24.59 -13.68 14.41
CA ASP A 106 24.87 -13.86 15.84
C ASP A 106 24.26 -12.73 16.70
N ASN A 107 23.55 -11.77 16.09
CA ASN A 107 22.91 -10.68 16.83
C ASN A 107 21.49 -11.10 17.26
N PRO A 108 21.05 -10.75 18.48
CA PRO A 108 19.68 -11.00 18.92
C PRO A 108 18.65 -10.44 17.92
N ALA A 109 17.61 -11.21 17.65
CA ALA A 109 16.60 -10.85 16.66
C ALA A 109 15.81 -9.56 17.02
N GLU A 110 15.78 -9.18 18.30
CA GLU A 110 15.18 -7.91 18.75
C GLU A 110 15.90 -6.69 18.16
N ASN A 111 17.22 -6.78 17.94
CA ASN A 111 18.05 -5.70 17.42
C ASN A 111 17.98 -5.56 15.89
N LEU A 112 17.31 -6.47 15.20
CA LEU A 112 17.11 -6.41 13.75
C LEU A 112 16.09 -5.34 13.39
N SER A 113 16.35 -4.63 12.30
CA SER A 113 15.37 -3.74 11.68
C SER A 113 14.12 -4.51 11.19
N GLY A 114 13.00 -3.81 10.98
CA GLY A 114 11.76 -4.43 10.49
C GLY A 114 11.97 -5.21 9.19
N GLY A 115 12.74 -4.68 8.24
CA GLY A 115 13.06 -5.36 6.98
C GLY A 115 13.92 -6.60 7.17
N GLU A 116 14.89 -6.57 8.08
CA GLU A 116 15.72 -7.73 8.42
C GLU A 116 14.89 -8.82 9.13
N LYS A 117 13.96 -8.44 10.02
CA LYS A 117 12.98 -9.36 10.63
C LYS A 117 12.10 -10.03 9.58
N THR A 118 11.63 -9.29 8.57
CA THR A 118 10.85 -9.87 7.46
C THR A 118 11.69 -10.87 6.66
N ARG A 119 12.95 -10.54 6.36
CA ARG A 119 13.89 -11.46 5.67
C ARG A 119 14.19 -12.71 6.49
N LEU A 120 14.35 -12.57 7.81
CA LEU A 120 14.54 -13.69 8.73
C LEU A 120 13.31 -14.60 8.76
N SER A 121 12.09 -14.03 8.89
CA SER A 121 10.84 -14.78 8.86
C SER A 121 10.69 -15.57 7.56
N LEU A 122 11.07 -14.97 6.43
CA LEU A 122 11.04 -15.65 5.14
C LEU A 122 12.09 -16.77 5.05
N ALA A 123 13.30 -16.56 5.58
CA ALA A 123 14.32 -17.60 5.66
C ALA A 123 13.86 -18.79 6.50
N MET A 124 13.21 -18.53 7.65
CA MET A 124 12.62 -19.56 8.50
C MET A 124 11.51 -20.33 7.77
N ALA A 125 10.61 -19.64 7.08
CA ALA A 125 9.55 -20.26 6.31
C ALA A 125 10.11 -21.17 5.21
N LEU A 126 11.08 -20.68 4.42
CA LEU A 126 11.72 -21.41 3.32
C LEU A 126 12.61 -22.57 3.78
N SER A 127 13.25 -22.45 4.95
CA SER A 127 14.11 -23.50 5.51
C SER A 127 13.38 -24.82 5.73
N SER A 128 12.07 -24.75 5.86
CA SER A 128 11.21 -25.93 5.98
C SER A 128 10.96 -26.63 4.63
N ARG A 129 11.42 -26.06 3.49
CA ARG A 129 11.11 -26.51 2.11
C ARG A 129 9.61 -26.67 1.90
N PRO A 130 8.82 -25.61 2.06
CA PRO A 130 7.36 -25.70 1.95
C PRO A 130 6.91 -25.95 0.51
N GLU A 131 5.75 -26.59 0.34
CA GLU A 131 5.04 -26.72 -0.93
C GLU A 131 4.08 -25.53 -1.16
N MET A 132 3.76 -24.79 -0.08
CA MET A 132 2.93 -23.59 -0.09
C MET A 132 3.51 -22.52 0.83
N LEU A 133 3.58 -21.29 0.34
CA LEU A 133 3.95 -20.10 1.12
C LEU A 133 2.71 -19.24 1.36
N ILE A 134 2.49 -18.86 2.61
CA ILE A 134 1.50 -17.88 3.01
C ILE A 134 2.25 -16.67 3.57
N LEU A 135 2.01 -15.49 2.99
CA LEU A 135 2.72 -14.25 3.33
C LEU A 135 1.68 -13.19 3.75
N ASP A 136 1.78 -12.71 4.99
CA ASP A 136 0.90 -11.65 5.49
C ASP A 136 1.67 -10.33 5.55
N GLU A 137 1.37 -9.39 4.63
CA GLU A 137 2.01 -8.08 4.44
C GLU A 137 3.55 -8.13 4.36
N PRO A 138 4.14 -8.98 3.48
CA PRO A 138 5.59 -9.19 3.44
C PRO A 138 6.38 -8.00 2.90
N THR A 139 5.71 -7.02 2.30
CA THR A 139 6.33 -5.80 1.76
C THR A 139 6.49 -4.70 2.81
N ASN A 140 5.83 -4.82 3.97
CA ASN A 140 5.97 -3.88 5.05
C ASN A 140 7.43 -3.84 5.54
N HIS A 141 7.94 -2.63 5.78
CA HIS A 141 9.32 -2.38 6.21
C HIS A 141 10.44 -2.73 5.20
N LEU A 142 10.11 -3.26 4.02
CA LEU A 142 11.08 -3.46 2.95
C LEU A 142 11.27 -2.17 2.14
N ASP A 143 12.50 -1.87 1.79
CA ASP A 143 12.83 -0.84 0.81
C ASP A 143 12.60 -1.36 -0.63
N ILE A 144 12.64 -0.46 -1.62
CA ILE A 144 12.41 -0.83 -3.02
C ILE A 144 13.31 -1.99 -3.48
N PRO A 145 14.64 -1.99 -3.23
CA PRO A 145 15.50 -3.14 -3.53
C PRO A 145 15.07 -4.43 -2.82
N GLY A 146 14.57 -4.32 -1.58
CA GLY A 146 14.06 -5.46 -0.82
C GLY A 146 12.77 -6.04 -1.43
N ILE A 147 11.88 -5.19 -1.90
CA ILE A 147 10.65 -5.61 -2.58
C ILE A 147 10.99 -6.26 -3.92
N GLU A 148 11.86 -5.67 -4.73
CA GLU A 148 12.32 -6.24 -6.02
C GLU A 148 13.01 -7.61 -5.82
N TRP A 149 13.78 -7.76 -4.76
CA TRP A 149 14.37 -9.05 -4.38
C TRP A 149 13.30 -10.08 -4.03
N LEU A 150 12.27 -9.71 -3.24
CA LEU A 150 11.17 -10.58 -2.86
C LEU A 150 10.36 -11.02 -4.10
N GLU A 151 10.09 -10.11 -5.02
CA GLU A 151 9.44 -10.41 -6.31
C GLU A 151 10.22 -11.46 -7.11
N LYS A 152 11.54 -11.29 -7.24
CA LYS A 152 12.42 -12.26 -7.92
C LYS A 152 12.41 -13.63 -7.24
N LEU A 153 12.49 -13.65 -5.91
CA LEU A 153 12.42 -14.88 -5.12
C LEU A 153 11.10 -15.63 -5.37
N LEU A 154 9.98 -14.94 -5.23
CA LEU A 154 8.65 -15.53 -5.41
C LEU A 154 8.41 -15.93 -6.87
N SER A 155 8.96 -15.21 -7.85
CA SER A 155 8.89 -15.57 -9.27
C SER A 155 9.57 -16.90 -9.57
N SER A 156 10.66 -17.23 -8.87
CA SER A 156 11.39 -18.49 -9.03
C SER A 156 10.79 -19.64 -8.19
N TYR A 157 9.94 -19.34 -7.22
CA TYR A 157 9.34 -20.34 -6.34
C TYR A 157 8.29 -21.18 -7.09
N LYS A 158 8.44 -22.52 -7.04
CA LYS A 158 7.58 -23.45 -7.81
C LYS A 158 6.31 -23.88 -7.07
N GLY A 159 6.21 -23.61 -5.77
CA GLY A 159 5.04 -23.95 -4.95
C GLY A 159 3.90 -22.95 -5.09
N THR A 160 2.85 -23.17 -4.34
CA THR A 160 1.69 -22.28 -4.24
C THR A 160 2.04 -21.06 -3.39
N VAL A 161 1.61 -19.86 -3.80
CA VAL A 161 1.80 -18.62 -3.03
C VAL A 161 0.44 -18.01 -2.75
N LEU A 162 0.18 -17.74 -1.47
CA LEU A 162 -0.95 -16.95 -1.01
C LEU A 162 -0.40 -15.74 -0.26
N THR A 163 -0.67 -14.53 -0.73
CA THR A 163 -0.14 -13.32 -0.11
C THR A 163 -1.22 -12.30 0.19
N VAL A 164 -1.22 -11.77 1.39
CA VAL A 164 -1.97 -10.55 1.74
C VAL A 164 -1.02 -9.39 1.55
N SER A 165 -1.38 -8.42 0.73
CA SER A 165 -0.58 -7.21 0.56
C SER A 165 -1.41 -6.01 0.12
N HIS A 166 -0.96 -4.84 0.52
CA HIS A 166 -1.45 -3.54 0.05
C HIS A 166 -0.52 -2.91 -1.00
N ASP A 167 0.61 -3.53 -1.32
CA ASP A 167 1.50 -3.08 -2.41
C ASP A 167 0.98 -3.56 -3.76
N ARG A 168 0.38 -2.63 -4.51
CA ARG A 168 -0.23 -2.88 -5.82
C ARG A 168 0.78 -3.35 -6.85
N SER A 169 1.99 -2.80 -6.84
CA SER A 169 3.07 -3.16 -7.77
C SER A 169 3.60 -4.57 -7.49
N PHE A 170 3.72 -4.93 -6.23
CA PHE A 170 4.10 -6.28 -5.80
C PHE A 170 3.04 -7.32 -6.19
N LEU A 171 1.76 -7.03 -5.92
CA LEU A 171 0.65 -7.91 -6.32
C LEU A 171 0.60 -8.09 -7.85
N ASP A 172 0.85 -7.02 -8.60
CA ASP A 172 0.87 -7.05 -10.07
C ASP A 172 2.00 -7.92 -10.63
N ALA A 173 3.17 -7.88 -9.98
CA ALA A 173 4.34 -8.65 -10.38
C ALA A 173 4.27 -10.14 -10.00
N VAL A 174 3.60 -10.48 -8.88
CA VAL A 174 3.65 -11.83 -8.30
C VAL A 174 2.38 -12.62 -8.55
N CYS A 175 1.19 -11.99 -8.50
CA CYS A 175 -0.08 -12.69 -8.45
C CYS A 175 -0.67 -12.94 -9.85
N GLN A 176 -1.39 -14.05 -9.98
CA GLN A 176 -2.13 -14.48 -11.18
C GLN A 176 -3.63 -14.52 -10.94
N GLU A 177 -4.05 -14.36 -9.70
CA GLU A 177 -5.43 -14.30 -9.26
C GLU A 177 -5.52 -13.38 -8.04
N ILE A 178 -6.58 -12.57 -7.95
CA ILE A 178 -6.84 -11.67 -6.82
C ILE A 178 -8.12 -12.11 -6.11
N TRP A 179 -8.03 -12.29 -4.81
CA TRP A 179 -9.15 -12.55 -3.91
C TRP A 179 -9.50 -11.26 -3.15
N GLU A 180 -10.62 -10.63 -3.51
CA GLU A 180 -11.14 -9.47 -2.78
C GLU A 180 -12.01 -9.91 -1.62
N VAL A 181 -11.62 -9.56 -0.39
CA VAL A 181 -12.44 -9.71 0.83
C VAL A 181 -13.10 -8.38 1.14
N ARG A 182 -14.41 -8.30 0.95
CA ARG A 182 -15.17 -7.08 1.17
C ARG A 182 -16.55 -7.36 1.76
N GLU A 183 -16.93 -6.62 2.82
CA GLU A 183 -18.23 -6.79 3.50
C GLU A 183 -18.53 -8.25 3.89
N GLY A 184 -17.49 -8.97 4.35
CA GLY A 184 -17.56 -10.37 4.74
C GLY A 184 -17.62 -11.36 3.58
N ARG A 185 -17.61 -10.92 2.33
CA ARG A 185 -17.67 -11.77 1.13
C ARG A 185 -16.31 -11.87 0.45
N LEU A 186 -16.08 -12.99 -0.18
CA LEU A 186 -14.91 -13.25 -1.02
C LEU A 186 -15.33 -13.28 -2.48
N THR A 187 -14.63 -12.49 -3.31
CA THR A 187 -14.79 -12.52 -4.77
C THR A 187 -13.43 -12.79 -5.40
N CYS A 188 -13.36 -13.80 -6.28
CA CYS A 188 -12.14 -14.18 -6.98
C CYS A 188 -12.10 -13.53 -8.37
N PHE A 189 -10.98 -12.91 -8.69
CA PHE A 189 -10.73 -12.25 -9.98
C PHE A 189 -9.52 -12.90 -10.64
N PRO A 190 -9.66 -13.48 -11.83
CA PRO A 190 -8.52 -14.00 -12.59
C PRO A 190 -7.66 -12.86 -13.12
N GLY A 191 -6.36 -13.09 -13.21
CA GLY A 191 -5.38 -12.11 -13.64
C GLY A 191 -4.63 -11.46 -12.49
N ASN A 192 -3.75 -10.49 -12.83
CA ASN A 192 -2.96 -9.75 -11.88
C ASN A 192 -3.75 -8.58 -11.25
N TYR A 193 -3.09 -7.75 -10.46
CA TYR A 193 -3.73 -6.61 -9.79
C TYR A 193 -4.27 -5.57 -10.79
N SER A 194 -3.56 -5.31 -11.90
CA SER A 194 -4.02 -4.40 -12.95
C SER A 194 -5.27 -4.91 -13.67
N ASP A 195 -5.39 -6.22 -13.88
CA ASP A 195 -6.59 -6.84 -14.46
C ASP A 195 -7.79 -6.74 -13.50
N TYR A 196 -7.56 -6.97 -12.21
CA TYR A 196 -8.55 -6.77 -11.15
C TYR A 196 -9.09 -5.33 -11.15
N VAL A 197 -8.20 -4.33 -11.13
CA VAL A 197 -8.60 -2.90 -11.15
C VAL A 197 -9.46 -2.60 -12.38
N ARG A 198 -9.03 -3.03 -13.58
CA ARG A 198 -9.79 -2.83 -14.82
C ARG A 198 -11.20 -3.45 -14.74
N THR A 199 -11.29 -4.66 -14.19
CA THR A 199 -12.57 -5.36 -14.02
C THR A 199 -13.49 -4.62 -13.06
N VAL A 200 -12.96 -4.20 -11.90
CA VAL A 200 -13.71 -3.43 -10.90
C VAL A 200 -14.17 -2.08 -11.46
N GLU A 201 -13.31 -1.34 -12.15
CA GLU A 201 -13.66 -0.07 -12.80
C GLU A 201 -14.74 -0.23 -13.86
N ALA A 202 -14.65 -1.28 -14.69
CA ALA A 202 -15.67 -1.58 -15.71
C ALA A 202 -17.03 -1.89 -15.05
N ASN A 203 -17.05 -2.69 -13.99
CA ASN A 203 -18.26 -3.00 -13.24
C ASN A 203 -18.87 -1.76 -12.59
N LEU A 204 -18.04 -0.90 -11.96
CA LEU A 204 -18.50 0.37 -11.39
C LEU A 204 -19.05 1.33 -12.46
N ALA A 205 -18.41 1.41 -13.61
CA ALA A 205 -18.89 2.23 -14.73
C ALA A 205 -20.24 1.72 -15.24
N TYR A 206 -20.43 0.39 -15.30
CA TYR A 206 -21.72 -0.22 -15.63
C TYR A 206 -22.79 0.10 -14.59
N GLU A 207 -22.52 -0.11 -13.30
CA GLU A 207 -23.45 0.20 -12.21
C GLU A 207 -23.87 1.68 -12.20
N ARG A 208 -22.91 2.59 -12.40
CA ARG A 208 -23.18 4.04 -12.51
C ARG A 208 -24.10 4.38 -13.68
N ARG A 209 -23.90 3.74 -14.84
CA ARG A 209 -24.77 3.93 -16.02
C ARG A 209 -26.19 3.45 -15.74
N GLU A 210 -26.34 2.26 -15.16
CA GLU A 210 -27.66 1.72 -14.81
C GLU A 210 -28.35 2.56 -13.74
N TYR A 211 -27.62 3.02 -12.71
CA TYR A 211 -28.17 3.94 -11.71
C TYR A 211 -28.57 5.30 -12.29
N ALA A 212 -27.78 5.86 -13.18
CA ALA A 212 -28.10 7.12 -13.83
C ALA A 212 -29.34 7.00 -14.74
N LYS A 213 -29.48 5.88 -15.46
CA LYS A 213 -30.65 5.54 -16.25
C LYS A 213 -31.89 5.40 -15.36
N TRP A 214 -31.82 4.59 -14.33
CA TRP A 214 -32.88 4.43 -13.33
C TRP A 214 -33.27 5.76 -12.69
N SER A 215 -32.31 6.56 -12.25
CA SER A 215 -32.56 7.87 -11.63
C SER A 215 -33.26 8.85 -12.57
N ARG A 216 -32.92 8.80 -13.87
CA ARG A 216 -33.61 9.60 -14.91
C ARG A 216 -35.05 9.16 -15.06
N GLU A 217 -35.30 7.86 -15.22
CA GLU A 217 -36.65 7.30 -15.35
C GLU A 217 -37.53 7.63 -14.13
N VAL A 218 -36.99 7.47 -12.91
CA VAL A 218 -37.69 7.86 -11.66
C VAL A 218 -38.04 9.34 -11.66
N ARG A 219 -37.10 10.20 -12.05
CA ARG A 219 -37.30 11.67 -12.07
C ARG A 219 -38.37 12.07 -13.10
N GLU A 220 -38.31 11.49 -14.30
CA GLU A 220 -39.29 11.76 -15.36
C GLU A 220 -40.71 11.30 -14.94
N LEU A 221 -40.83 10.08 -14.42
CA LEU A 221 -42.09 9.52 -13.97
C LEU A 221 -42.70 10.31 -12.78
N THR A 222 -41.87 10.72 -11.85
CA THR A 222 -42.24 11.58 -10.71
C THR A 222 -42.77 12.94 -11.19
N LYS A 223 -42.09 13.56 -12.17
CA LYS A 223 -42.50 14.82 -12.78
C LYS A 223 -43.85 14.69 -13.49
N GLU A 224 -44.07 13.62 -14.22
CA GLU A 224 -45.33 13.34 -14.89
C GLU A 224 -46.50 13.09 -13.90
N ILE A 225 -46.27 12.34 -12.83
CA ILE A 225 -47.25 12.10 -11.77
C ILE A 225 -47.63 13.43 -11.12
N ARG A 226 -46.61 14.26 -10.77
CA ARG A 226 -46.85 15.57 -10.16
C ARG A 226 -47.69 16.50 -11.03
N SER A 227 -47.34 16.58 -12.32
CA SER A 227 -48.10 17.40 -13.29
C SER A 227 -49.53 16.92 -13.46
N ARG A 228 -49.77 15.60 -13.57
CA ARG A 228 -51.11 15.03 -13.71
C ARG A 228 -51.95 15.15 -12.44
N ARG A 229 -51.31 15.06 -11.28
CA ARG A 229 -51.99 15.27 -9.98
C ARG A 229 -52.44 16.72 -9.82
N GLN A 230 -51.56 17.70 -10.14
CA GLN A 230 -51.93 19.12 -10.12
C GLN A 230 -53.08 19.43 -11.07
N TRP A 231 -53.05 18.83 -12.29
CA TRP A 231 -54.15 18.98 -13.26
C TRP A 231 -55.46 18.37 -12.73
N TYR A 232 -55.40 17.18 -12.11
CA TYR A 232 -56.54 16.51 -11.52
C TYR A 232 -57.15 17.35 -10.40
N ASP A 233 -56.34 17.86 -9.48
CA ASP A 233 -56.80 18.67 -8.35
C ASP A 233 -57.50 19.96 -8.83
N LYS A 234 -56.93 20.60 -9.89
CA LYS A 234 -57.53 21.77 -10.52
C LYS A 234 -58.85 21.42 -11.23
N ALA A 235 -58.85 20.40 -12.05
CA ALA A 235 -60.07 19.96 -12.78
C ALA A 235 -61.20 19.48 -11.85
N HIS A 236 -60.84 18.91 -10.70
CA HIS A 236 -61.81 18.46 -9.71
C HIS A 236 -62.42 19.63 -8.93
N LYS A 237 -61.65 20.70 -8.69
CA LYS A 237 -62.16 21.96 -8.13
C LYS A 237 -63.13 22.68 -9.07
N ASP A 238 -62.75 22.73 -10.38
CA ASP A 238 -63.51 23.47 -11.40
C ASP A 238 -64.74 22.71 -11.90
N ALA A 239 -64.83 21.39 -11.68
CA ALA A 239 -65.91 20.55 -12.24
C ALA A 239 -67.31 20.77 -11.59
N GLY A 240 -67.43 21.33 -10.40
CA GLY A 240 -68.73 21.55 -9.74
C GLY A 240 -69.70 20.36 -9.90
N GLN A 241 -70.87 20.57 -10.57
CA GLN A 241 -71.86 19.53 -10.89
C GLN A 241 -71.74 18.98 -12.33
N ASP A 242 -70.76 19.40 -13.16
CA ASP A 242 -70.59 18.97 -14.56
C ASP A 242 -70.11 17.51 -14.67
N ASP A 243 -70.97 16.63 -15.12
CA ASP A 243 -70.74 15.19 -15.27
C ASP A 243 -69.69 14.85 -16.32
N PHE A 244 -69.54 15.67 -17.34
CA PHE A 244 -68.46 15.45 -18.38
C PHE A 244 -67.07 15.70 -17.81
N LEU A 245 -66.92 16.80 -17.10
CA LEU A 245 -65.64 17.14 -16.44
C LEU A 245 -65.30 16.12 -15.35
N ARG A 246 -66.28 15.62 -14.60
CA ARG A 246 -66.06 14.54 -13.61
C ARG A 246 -65.60 13.23 -14.25
N ARG A 247 -66.15 12.81 -15.39
CA ARG A 247 -65.71 11.61 -16.13
C ARG A 247 -64.27 11.77 -16.64
N LYS A 248 -63.89 12.96 -17.15
CA LYS A 248 -62.54 13.29 -17.60
C LYS A 248 -61.56 13.27 -16.43
N ALA A 249 -61.88 13.86 -15.27
CA ALA A 249 -61.07 13.80 -14.06
C ALA A 249 -60.85 12.36 -13.58
N LYS A 250 -61.92 11.52 -13.60
CA LYS A 250 -61.85 10.10 -13.22
C LYS A 250 -60.91 9.28 -14.13
N LYS A 251 -60.87 9.58 -15.44
CA LYS A 251 -59.94 8.97 -16.40
C LYS A 251 -58.48 9.34 -16.07
N HIS A 252 -58.21 10.60 -15.76
CA HIS A 252 -56.89 11.06 -15.37
C HIS A 252 -56.44 10.49 -14.00
N ALA A 253 -57.34 10.34 -13.05
CA ALA A 253 -57.07 9.69 -11.76
C ALA A 253 -56.59 8.23 -11.93
N ARG A 254 -57.22 7.47 -12.83
CA ARG A 254 -56.79 6.10 -13.14
C ARG A 254 -55.38 6.09 -13.78
N GLN A 255 -55.07 7.05 -14.65
CA GLN A 255 -53.78 7.13 -15.32
C GLN A 255 -52.63 7.50 -14.38
N PHE A 256 -52.84 8.45 -13.45
CA PHE A 256 -51.77 8.76 -12.50
C PHE A 256 -51.57 7.66 -11.44
N LYS A 257 -52.66 6.96 -10.99
CA LYS A 257 -52.53 5.78 -10.13
C LYS A 257 -51.75 4.65 -10.81
N ALA A 258 -51.96 4.42 -12.10
CA ALA A 258 -51.14 3.44 -12.86
C ALA A 258 -49.66 3.82 -12.92
N LYS A 259 -49.35 5.12 -13.06
CA LYS A 259 -47.98 5.63 -13.03
C LYS A 259 -47.37 5.60 -11.63
N GLU A 260 -48.15 5.84 -10.57
CA GLU A 260 -47.70 5.64 -9.18
C GLU A 260 -47.31 4.17 -8.92
N ALA A 261 -48.12 3.23 -9.38
CA ALA A 261 -47.76 1.81 -9.30
C ALA A 261 -46.53 1.44 -10.12
N ALA A 262 -46.35 2.08 -11.30
CA ALA A 262 -45.12 1.91 -12.10
C ALA A 262 -43.88 2.48 -11.38
N LEU A 263 -44.00 3.66 -10.75
CA LEU A 263 -42.94 4.26 -9.95
C LEU A 263 -42.54 3.36 -8.78
N GLN A 264 -43.49 2.82 -8.02
CA GLN A 264 -43.23 1.89 -6.93
C GLN A 264 -42.46 0.64 -7.42
N ARG A 265 -42.85 0.08 -8.58
CA ARG A 265 -42.13 -1.05 -9.19
C ARG A 265 -40.70 -0.67 -9.62
N LEU A 266 -40.51 0.55 -10.13
CA LEU A 266 -39.21 1.06 -10.53
C LEU A 266 -38.33 1.32 -9.29
N GLU A 267 -38.88 1.87 -8.22
CA GLU A 267 -38.16 2.06 -6.95
C GLU A 267 -37.77 0.74 -6.29
N ALA A 268 -38.61 -0.28 -6.38
CA ALA A 268 -38.30 -1.64 -5.91
C ALA A 268 -37.12 -2.30 -6.70
N ARG A 269 -36.85 -1.83 -7.91
CA ARG A 269 -35.74 -2.29 -8.77
C ARG A 269 -34.51 -1.37 -8.73
N LYS A 270 -34.40 -0.54 -7.69
CA LYS A 270 -33.26 0.38 -7.54
C LYS A 270 -31.93 -0.37 -7.66
N PRO A 271 -31.07 -0.02 -8.66
CA PRO A 271 -29.75 -0.63 -8.80
C PRO A 271 -28.89 -0.35 -7.56
N ARG A 272 -28.11 -1.32 -7.13
CA ARG A 272 -27.10 -1.12 -6.08
C ARG A 272 -25.92 -0.36 -6.67
N LEU A 273 -25.42 0.64 -5.96
CA LEU A 273 -24.09 1.24 -6.16
C LEU A 273 -23.17 0.62 -5.11
N THR A 274 -22.21 -0.15 -5.57
CA THR A 274 -21.28 -0.88 -4.67
C THR A 274 -20.21 0.05 -4.10
N ARG A 275 -19.87 1.14 -4.80
CA ARG A 275 -18.94 2.17 -4.34
C ARG A 275 -19.49 3.56 -4.68
N ASP A 276 -19.69 4.38 -3.65
CA ASP A 276 -20.07 5.79 -3.82
C ASP A 276 -18.79 6.64 -3.72
N GLU A 277 -18.05 6.73 -4.84
CA GLU A 277 -16.90 7.62 -4.94
C GLU A 277 -17.39 9.04 -5.19
N GLN A 278 -17.38 9.85 -4.16
CA GLN A 278 -17.60 11.28 -4.31
C GLN A 278 -16.33 11.92 -4.91
N PRO A 279 -16.46 12.77 -5.95
CA PRO A 279 -15.30 13.46 -6.52
C PRO A 279 -14.61 14.31 -5.44
N VAL A 280 -13.28 14.27 -5.40
CA VAL A 280 -12.48 15.11 -4.49
C VAL A 280 -12.85 16.58 -4.74
N LEU A 281 -13.08 17.36 -3.66
CA LEU A 281 -13.31 18.80 -3.79
C LEU A 281 -12.07 19.43 -4.45
N ALA A 282 -12.27 20.05 -5.61
CA ALA A 282 -11.25 20.90 -6.15
C ALA A 282 -11.00 22.04 -5.14
N ARG A 283 -9.78 22.10 -4.61
CA ARG A 283 -9.37 23.25 -3.81
C ARG A 283 -9.41 24.48 -4.71
N VAL A 284 -10.05 25.55 -4.24
CA VAL A 284 -9.87 26.89 -4.85
C VAL A 284 -8.38 27.20 -4.69
N ALA A 285 -7.68 27.32 -5.81
CA ALA A 285 -6.25 27.57 -5.82
C ALA A 285 -5.96 28.84 -4.99
N HIS A 286 -5.29 28.69 -3.87
CA HIS A 286 -4.62 29.83 -3.27
C HIS A 286 -3.59 30.30 -4.31
N ALA A 287 -3.65 31.57 -4.68
CA ALA A 287 -2.66 32.19 -5.56
C ALA A 287 -1.32 32.15 -4.80
N GLY A 288 -0.58 31.06 -4.97
CA GLY A 288 0.73 30.88 -4.36
C GLY A 288 1.59 32.12 -4.69
N LYS A 289 2.30 32.64 -3.69
CA LYS A 289 3.26 33.71 -3.88
C LYS A 289 4.18 33.32 -5.04
N ARG A 290 4.33 34.22 -6.03
CA ARG A 290 5.17 34.04 -7.23
C ARG A 290 6.66 34.01 -6.86
N THR A 291 7.11 33.00 -6.15
CA THR A 291 8.52 32.75 -5.85
C THR A 291 9.08 31.77 -6.88
N GLN A 292 10.26 32.02 -7.39
CA GLN A 292 10.92 31.13 -8.36
C GLN A 292 11.50 29.86 -7.69
N THR A 293 11.79 29.93 -6.40
CA THR A 293 12.41 28.84 -5.64
C THR A 293 11.81 28.77 -4.24
N ILE A 294 11.45 27.59 -3.80
CA ILE A 294 10.93 27.30 -2.45
C ILE A 294 12.08 27.01 -1.48
N LEU A 295 12.99 26.15 -1.89
CA LEU A 295 14.19 25.80 -1.12
C LEU A 295 15.35 25.46 -2.06
N ARG A 296 16.57 25.66 -1.55
CA ARG A 296 17.84 25.37 -2.24
C ARG A 296 18.86 24.87 -1.24
N ALA A 297 19.53 23.79 -1.60
CA ALA A 297 20.68 23.26 -0.87
C ALA A 297 21.93 23.34 -1.75
N GLU A 298 23.05 23.71 -1.15
CA GLU A 298 24.36 23.79 -1.80
C GLU A 298 25.41 23.16 -0.90
N GLY A 299 26.02 22.09 -1.38
CA GLY A 299 27.05 21.33 -0.65
C GLY A 299 26.54 20.81 0.71
N LEU A 300 25.23 20.54 0.85
CA LEU A 300 24.61 20.20 2.12
C LEU A 300 25.20 18.93 2.70
N GLY A 301 25.81 19.04 3.89
CA GLY A 301 26.33 17.94 4.68
C GLY A 301 25.64 17.85 6.04
N PHE A 302 25.48 16.62 6.52
CA PHE A 302 24.96 16.34 7.86
C PHE A 302 25.51 15.04 8.42
N GLU A 303 25.97 15.09 9.67
CA GLU A 303 26.36 13.93 10.45
C GLU A 303 25.72 13.95 11.83
N TYR A 304 25.35 12.76 12.32
CA TYR A 304 24.94 12.64 13.72
C TYR A 304 26.18 12.61 14.61
N PRO A 305 26.19 13.40 15.70
CA PRO A 305 27.29 13.37 16.67
C PRO A 305 27.44 11.96 17.24
N GLY A 306 28.67 11.50 17.32
CA GLY A 306 28.97 10.24 18.00
C GLY A 306 28.63 10.33 19.50
N SER A 307 28.17 9.24 20.07
CA SER A 307 27.96 9.11 21.52
C SER A 307 29.04 8.23 22.13
N GLY A 308 29.88 8.81 22.99
CA GLY A 308 30.97 8.10 23.66
C GLY A 308 32.06 7.61 22.72
N GLU A 309 32.25 6.28 22.59
CA GLU A 309 33.28 5.66 21.75
C GLU A 309 32.86 5.48 20.26
N THR A 310 31.63 5.87 19.89
CA THR A 310 31.16 5.74 18.51
C THR A 310 31.56 6.96 17.68
N GLU A 311 32.17 6.71 16.51
CA GLU A 311 32.52 7.75 15.54
C GLU A 311 31.28 8.48 15.01
N PRO A 312 31.41 9.77 14.61
CA PRO A 312 30.34 10.51 13.93
C PRO A 312 29.86 9.73 12.69
N ARG A 313 28.53 9.67 12.51
CA ARG A 313 27.93 8.96 11.39
C ARG A 313 27.52 9.93 10.29
N PRO A 314 28.23 10.02 9.17
CA PRO A 314 27.86 10.85 8.05
C PRO A 314 26.57 10.30 7.38
N ILE A 315 25.61 11.17 7.13
CA ILE A 315 24.33 10.86 6.50
C ILE A 315 24.22 11.53 5.14
N LEU A 316 24.68 12.79 5.04
CA LEU A 316 24.71 13.58 3.81
C LEU A 316 26.11 14.13 3.60
N SER A 317 26.58 14.11 2.35
CA SER A 317 27.87 14.59 1.94
C SER A 317 27.71 15.41 0.66
N ALA A 318 27.79 16.76 0.78
CA ALA A 318 27.76 17.70 -0.35
C ALA A 318 26.53 17.51 -1.29
N ALA A 319 25.32 17.45 -0.74
CA ALA A 319 24.10 17.32 -1.53
C ALA A 319 23.65 18.67 -2.10
N ASP A 320 23.37 18.70 -3.42
CA ASP A 320 22.88 19.85 -4.14
C ASP A 320 21.49 19.58 -4.70
N PHE A 321 20.49 20.40 -4.34
CA PHE A 321 19.14 20.27 -4.87
C PHE A 321 18.35 21.56 -4.77
N ARG A 322 17.23 21.62 -5.51
CA ARG A 322 16.31 22.75 -5.50
C ARG A 322 14.88 22.30 -5.65
N VAL A 323 13.96 22.93 -4.92
CA VAL A 323 12.51 22.76 -5.08
C VAL A 323 11.87 24.01 -5.64
N ARG A 324 11.04 23.83 -6.66
CA ARG A 324 10.26 24.87 -7.32
C ARG A 324 8.78 24.77 -6.94
N PRO A 325 8.00 25.86 -7.02
CA PRO A 325 6.56 25.82 -6.81
C PRO A 325 5.86 24.78 -7.68
N GLY A 326 4.93 24.02 -7.09
CA GLY A 326 4.14 22.99 -7.78
C GLY A 326 4.91 21.73 -8.16
N GLN A 327 6.21 21.63 -7.88
CA GLN A 327 7.01 20.47 -8.20
C GLN A 327 6.63 19.28 -7.30
N LYS A 328 6.49 18.08 -7.88
CA LYS A 328 6.20 16.84 -7.19
C LYS A 328 7.44 15.95 -7.25
N ILE A 329 8.07 15.74 -6.09
CA ILE A 329 9.37 15.07 -5.95
C ILE A 329 9.21 13.81 -5.13
N GLY A 330 9.68 12.68 -5.67
CA GLY A 330 9.79 11.42 -4.95
C GLY A 330 11.20 11.24 -4.40
N LEU A 331 11.36 11.14 -3.10
CA LEU A 331 12.61 10.85 -2.43
C LEU A 331 12.73 9.36 -2.19
N ILE A 332 13.63 8.70 -2.89
CA ILE A 332 13.86 7.25 -2.79
C ILE A 332 15.29 6.95 -2.32
N GLY A 333 15.49 5.77 -1.74
CA GLY A 333 16.77 5.29 -1.25
C GLY A 333 16.58 4.16 -0.25
N ARG A 334 17.64 3.45 0.09
CA ARG A 334 17.61 2.33 1.05
C ARG A 334 17.10 2.76 2.42
N ASN A 335 16.63 1.80 3.21
CA ASN A 335 16.28 2.09 4.60
C ASN A 335 17.54 2.56 5.37
N GLY A 336 17.38 3.61 6.18
CA GLY A 336 18.48 4.21 6.94
C GLY A 336 19.47 5.06 6.13
N CYS A 337 19.20 5.36 4.84
CA CYS A 337 20.06 6.25 4.05
C CYS A 337 19.93 7.74 4.40
N GLY A 338 18.94 8.12 5.23
CA GLY A 338 18.78 9.51 5.72
C GLY A 338 17.59 10.27 5.14
N LYS A 339 16.60 9.62 4.51
CA LYS A 339 15.39 10.29 3.97
C LYS A 339 14.69 11.16 5.01
N THR A 340 14.36 10.59 6.17
CA THR A 340 13.76 11.33 7.29
C THR A 340 14.64 12.45 7.81
N THR A 341 15.97 12.23 7.85
CA THR A 341 16.96 13.23 8.25
C THR A 341 16.93 14.44 7.30
N LEU A 342 16.89 14.19 5.99
CA LEU A 342 16.76 15.26 4.99
C LEU A 342 15.47 16.06 5.19
N LEU A 343 14.32 15.40 5.42
CA LEU A 343 13.06 16.09 5.69
C LEU A 343 13.14 16.94 6.96
N ARG A 344 13.79 16.45 8.03
CA ARG A 344 14.01 17.20 9.28
C ARG A 344 14.97 18.38 9.12
N LEU A 345 15.96 18.29 8.24
CA LEU A 345 16.81 19.43 7.86
C LEU A 345 15.98 20.50 7.14
N ILE A 346 15.13 20.10 6.19
CA ILE A 346 14.25 21.04 5.46
C ILE A 346 13.27 21.74 6.40
N THR A 347 12.76 21.07 7.43
CA THR A 347 11.86 21.68 8.43
C THR A 347 12.60 22.57 9.45
N GLY A 348 13.94 22.55 9.45
CA GLY A 348 14.74 23.26 10.45
C GLY A 348 14.78 22.59 11.82
N THR A 349 14.23 21.37 11.96
CA THR A 349 14.33 20.56 13.20
C THR A 349 15.77 20.13 13.47
N LEU A 350 16.55 19.94 12.41
CA LEU A 350 18.00 19.70 12.42
C LEU A 350 18.73 20.81 11.70
N SER A 351 19.95 21.14 12.14
CA SER A 351 20.82 22.11 11.48
C SER A 351 21.89 21.39 10.66
N PRO A 352 22.20 21.85 9.43
CA PRO A 352 23.31 21.30 8.64
C PRO A 352 24.64 21.33 9.41
N THR A 353 25.50 20.34 9.21
CA THR A 353 26.87 20.34 9.71
C THR A 353 27.80 21.09 8.75
N ASP A 354 27.56 20.94 7.44
CA ASP A 354 28.28 21.59 6.36
C ASP A 354 27.36 22.09 5.26
N GLY A 355 27.83 23.04 4.45
CA GLY A 355 27.10 23.60 3.34
C GLY A 355 25.98 24.55 3.74
N MET A 356 25.04 24.80 2.84
CA MET A 356 23.95 25.73 3.05
C MET A 356 22.61 25.13 2.63
N LEU A 357 21.62 25.27 3.50
CA LEU A 357 20.22 25.02 3.19
C LEU A 357 19.42 26.30 3.38
N TRP A 358 18.91 26.84 2.28
CA TRP A 358 18.06 28.01 2.29
C TRP A 358 16.62 27.60 2.02
N VAL A 359 15.72 27.93 2.94
CA VAL A 359 14.27 27.79 2.81
C VAL A 359 13.67 29.20 2.76
N ASN A 360 12.81 29.46 1.80
CA ASN A 360 12.20 30.78 1.65
C ASN A 360 11.35 31.12 2.90
N PRO A 361 11.68 32.19 3.66
CA PRO A 361 10.98 32.51 4.90
C PRO A 361 9.52 32.96 4.69
N GLY A 362 9.14 33.26 3.45
CA GLY A 362 7.77 33.66 3.11
C GLY A 362 6.82 32.52 2.76
N ILE A 363 7.23 31.25 2.88
CA ILE A 363 6.41 30.07 2.59
C ILE A 363 6.06 29.28 3.84
N ASN A 364 4.90 28.63 3.79
CA ASN A 364 4.44 27.72 4.84
C ASN A 364 4.77 26.26 4.47
N THR A 365 5.53 25.59 5.33
CA THR A 365 5.91 24.19 5.15
C THR A 365 5.05 23.29 6.03
N GLY A 366 4.36 22.32 5.43
CA GLY A 366 3.62 21.28 6.14
C GLY A 366 4.44 19.99 6.21
N TYR A 367 4.67 19.44 7.39
CA TYR A 367 5.37 18.18 7.60
C TYR A 367 4.47 17.13 8.26
N LEU A 368 4.32 15.96 7.65
CA LEU A 368 3.35 14.95 8.09
C LEU A 368 3.59 14.48 9.53
N ALA A 369 4.84 14.19 9.93
CA ALA A 369 5.13 13.73 11.28
C ALA A 369 4.80 14.80 12.33
N GLN A 370 5.18 16.06 12.07
CA GLN A 370 4.88 17.18 12.95
C GLN A 370 3.37 17.45 13.04
N MET A 371 2.65 17.29 11.93
CA MET A 371 1.18 17.41 11.92
C MET A 371 0.54 16.32 12.79
N LEU A 372 1.00 15.07 12.71
CA LEU A 372 0.49 13.97 13.52
C LEU A 372 0.69 14.17 15.04
N GLU A 373 1.79 14.81 15.42
CA GLU A 373 2.12 15.13 16.82
C GLU A 373 1.42 16.40 17.32
N GLY A 374 1.15 17.36 16.41
CA GLY A 374 0.59 18.68 16.75
C GLY A 374 -0.93 18.74 16.84
N LEU A 375 -1.66 17.76 16.25
CA LEU A 375 -3.11 17.72 16.33
C LEU A 375 -3.60 17.41 17.75
N ASP A 376 -4.70 18.08 18.16
CA ASP A 376 -5.27 17.87 19.49
C ASP A 376 -5.87 16.48 19.62
N GLY A 377 -5.27 15.68 20.51
CA GLY A 377 -5.66 14.30 20.78
C GLY A 377 -7.06 14.15 21.36
N GLU A 378 -7.56 15.14 22.11
CA GLU A 378 -8.87 15.12 22.76
C GLU A 378 -9.98 15.61 21.82
N SER A 379 -9.66 16.47 20.87
CA SER A 379 -10.59 16.94 19.85
C SER A 379 -10.93 15.85 18.83
N SER A 380 -12.13 15.93 18.27
CA SER A 380 -12.53 14.98 17.22
C SER A 380 -11.75 15.20 15.91
N ALA A 381 -11.66 14.16 15.07
CA ALA A 381 -11.04 14.27 13.75
C ALA A 381 -11.61 15.45 12.93
N ALA A 382 -12.95 15.62 12.93
CA ALA A 382 -13.61 16.71 12.22
C ALA A 382 -13.30 18.08 12.80
N ALA A 383 -13.14 18.20 14.13
CA ALA A 383 -12.78 19.45 14.80
C ALA A 383 -11.34 19.84 14.47
N ASN A 384 -10.39 18.90 14.51
CA ASN A 384 -9.00 19.13 14.11
C ASN A 384 -8.90 19.63 12.66
N VAL A 385 -9.57 18.96 11.71
CA VAL A 385 -9.59 19.41 10.30
C VAL A 385 -10.22 20.78 10.17
N SER A 386 -11.32 21.06 10.88
CA SER A 386 -11.99 22.38 10.87
C SER A 386 -11.06 23.47 11.38
N SER A 387 -10.32 23.25 12.47
CA SER A 387 -9.36 24.18 13.06
C SER A 387 -8.20 24.48 12.10
N GLU A 388 -7.58 23.42 11.55
CA GLU A 388 -6.38 23.55 10.69
C GLU A 388 -6.68 24.12 9.30
N THR A 389 -7.89 23.89 8.78
CA THR A 389 -8.23 24.28 7.40
C THR A 389 -9.14 25.50 7.31
N GLY A 390 -9.72 25.95 8.43
CA GLY A 390 -10.75 27.00 8.46
C GLY A 390 -12.10 26.56 7.88
N LEU A 391 -12.29 25.29 7.51
CA LEU A 391 -13.55 24.75 7.00
C LEU A 391 -14.58 24.64 8.11
N LYS A 392 -15.87 24.77 7.76
CA LYS A 392 -16.94 24.41 8.69
C LYS A 392 -16.91 22.90 9.00
N VAL A 393 -17.30 22.51 10.21
CA VAL A 393 -17.29 21.10 10.65
C VAL A 393 -18.02 20.16 9.67
N GLY A 394 -19.12 20.62 9.06
CA GLY A 394 -19.85 19.83 8.04
C GLY A 394 -19.00 19.55 6.78
N ASP A 395 -18.26 20.55 6.31
CA ASP A 395 -17.38 20.43 5.15
C ASP A 395 -16.13 19.59 5.49
N ALA A 396 -15.58 19.75 6.70
CA ALA A 396 -14.51 18.93 7.23
C ALA A 396 -14.92 17.45 7.29
N ARG A 397 -16.16 17.14 7.72
CA ARG A 397 -16.69 15.76 7.69
C ARG A 397 -16.82 15.21 6.28
N ASN A 398 -17.29 16.02 5.33
CA ASN A 398 -17.35 15.63 3.91
C ASN A 398 -15.96 15.32 3.36
N LEU A 399 -14.97 16.14 3.70
CA LEU A 399 -13.57 15.93 3.31
C LEU A 399 -13.01 14.64 3.91
N LEU A 400 -13.22 14.41 5.20
CA LEU A 400 -12.81 13.17 5.88
C LEU A 400 -13.47 11.94 5.27
N GLY A 401 -14.76 12.01 4.92
CA GLY A 401 -15.45 10.93 4.23
C GLY A 401 -14.79 10.55 2.90
N ARG A 402 -14.30 11.54 2.15
CA ARG A 402 -13.56 11.32 0.88
C ARG A 402 -12.19 10.69 1.10
N LEU A 403 -11.56 10.96 2.24
CA LEU A 403 -10.33 10.30 2.67
C LEU A 403 -10.60 8.97 3.40
N ALA A 404 -11.78 8.39 3.21
CA ALA A 404 -12.21 7.14 3.80
C ALA A 404 -12.19 7.11 5.35
N VAL A 405 -12.27 8.27 6.01
CA VAL A 405 -12.55 8.38 7.45
C VAL A 405 -14.07 8.57 7.60
N MET A 406 -14.79 7.52 7.95
CA MET A 406 -16.24 7.50 7.88
C MET A 406 -16.92 7.31 9.24
N GLY A 407 -18.21 7.67 9.32
CA GLY A 407 -19.10 7.36 10.43
C GLY A 407 -18.61 7.95 11.75
N GLU A 408 -18.58 7.12 12.79
CA GLU A 408 -18.18 7.52 14.14
C GLU A 408 -16.72 7.96 14.25
N ALA A 409 -15.82 7.43 13.40
CA ALA A 409 -14.41 7.80 13.41
C ALA A 409 -14.18 9.31 13.22
N GLN A 410 -15.08 10.01 12.49
CA GLN A 410 -15.01 11.47 12.30
C GLN A 410 -15.22 12.25 13.60
N MET A 411 -15.99 11.68 14.53
CA MET A 411 -16.42 12.34 15.78
C MET A 411 -15.66 11.83 17.01
N ARG A 412 -14.90 10.73 16.88
CA ARG A 412 -14.08 10.21 17.98
C ARG A 412 -12.86 11.09 18.23
N PRO A 413 -12.36 11.16 19.49
CA PRO A 413 -11.11 11.81 19.83
C PRO A 413 -9.94 11.31 18.95
N PHE A 414 -9.12 12.23 18.44
CA PHE A 414 -8.04 11.90 17.50
C PHE A 414 -7.08 10.82 18.05
N ARG A 415 -6.79 10.83 19.34
CA ARG A 415 -5.93 9.83 20.02
C ARG A 415 -6.47 8.40 19.94
N THR A 416 -7.79 8.21 19.76
CA THR A 416 -8.44 6.89 19.72
C THR A 416 -8.50 6.30 18.31
N LEU A 417 -8.11 7.07 17.31
CA LEU A 417 -8.08 6.63 15.93
C LEU A 417 -6.91 5.68 15.69
N SER A 418 -7.08 4.74 14.76
CA SER A 418 -5.97 3.91 14.26
C SER A 418 -4.91 4.79 13.57
N MET A 419 -3.68 4.28 13.46
CA MET A 419 -2.59 5.03 12.79
C MET A 419 -2.96 5.42 11.36
N GLY A 420 -3.60 4.53 10.60
CA GLY A 420 -4.07 4.83 9.25
C GLY A 420 -5.15 5.92 9.22
N GLU A 421 -6.08 5.95 10.16
CA GLU A 421 -7.07 7.03 10.28
C GLU A 421 -6.41 8.36 10.65
N ARG A 422 -5.47 8.36 11.61
CA ARG A 422 -4.70 9.55 11.98
C ARG A 422 -3.93 10.13 10.81
N THR A 423 -3.25 9.28 10.03
CA THR A 423 -2.52 9.70 8.84
C THR A 423 -3.45 10.38 7.83
N ARG A 424 -4.65 9.84 7.59
CA ARG A 424 -5.63 10.44 6.67
C ARG A 424 -6.16 11.78 7.18
N VAL A 425 -6.39 11.93 8.48
CA VAL A 425 -6.77 13.22 9.09
C VAL A 425 -5.63 14.24 8.90
N ALA A 426 -4.38 13.87 9.20
CA ALA A 426 -3.22 14.74 9.01
C ALA A 426 -3.03 15.15 7.53
N VAL A 427 -3.22 14.21 6.58
CA VAL A 427 -3.18 14.51 5.14
C VAL A 427 -4.32 15.46 4.74
N ALA A 428 -5.52 15.32 5.33
CA ALA A 428 -6.62 16.27 5.12
C ALA A 428 -6.20 17.69 5.56
N CYS A 429 -5.65 17.82 6.77
CA CYS A 429 -5.15 19.11 7.28
C CYS A 429 -4.07 19.70 6.38
N LEU A 430 -3.10 18.90 5.96
CA LEU A 430 -2.01 19.31 5.09
C LEU A 430 -2.47 19.73 3.68
N CYS A 431 -3.29 18.91 3.04
CA CYS A 431 -3.72 19.18 1.66
C CYS A 431 -4.69 20.35 1.56
N PHE A 432 -5.46 20.63 2.60
CA PHE A 432 -6.50 21.67 2.61
C PHE A 432 -6.19 22.86 3.55
N GLY A 433 -5.11 22.79 4.34
CA GLY A 433 -4.54 23.90 5.10
C GLY A 433 -3.76 24.89 4.24
N GLU A 434 -3.22 25.92 4.84
CA GLU A 434 -2.49 27.01 4.16
C GLU A 434 -0.98 26.71 4.04
N TYR A 435 -0.64 25.66 3.25
CA TYR A 435 0.74 25.27 3.00
C TYR A 435 1.15 25.48 1.54
N ASP A 436 2.40 25.89 1.31
CA ASP A 436 3.01 26.05 0.00
C ASP A 436 3.82 24.84 -0.43
N VAL A 437 4.35 24.10 0.54
CA VAL A 437 5.09 22.84 0.33
C VAL A 437 4.70 21.79 1.38
N LEU A 438 4.55 20.55 0.94
CA LEU A 438 4.33 19.40 1.80
C LEU A 438 5.56 18.50 1.81
N LEU A 439 5.97 18.11 3.02
CA LEU A 439 7.01 17.13 3.28
C LEU A 439 6.34 15.90 3.89
N LEU A 440 6.43 14.76 3.19
CA LEU A 440 5.72 13.55 3.57
C LEU A 440 6.71 12.41 3.74
N ASP A 441 6.68 11.77 4.90
CA ASP A 441 7.47 10.59 5.20
C ASP A 441 6.54 9.39 5.30
N GLU A 442 6.64 8.47 4.33
CA GLU A 442 5.85 7.25 4.20
C GLU A 442 4.33 7.47 4.40
N PRO A 443 3.67 8.37 3.64
CA PRO A 443 2.27 8.76 3.87
C PRO A 443 1.26 7.64 3.57
N THR A 444 1.67 6.58 2.88
CA THR A 444 0.81 5.45 2.50
C THR A 444 0.99 4.22 3.39
N ASN A 445 1.90 4.26 4.39
CA ASN A 445 2.09 3.16 5.32
C ASN A 445 0.84 2.93 6.19
N HIS A 446 0.53 1.67 6.46
CA HIS A 446 -0.64 1.23 7.23
C HIS A 446 -2.01 1.58 6.61
N LEU A 447 -2.02 2.06 5.37
CA LEU A 447 -3.26 2.34 4.63
C LEU A 447 -3.64 1.15 3.76
N ASP A 448 -4.93 0.83 3.76
CA ASP A 448 -5.49 -0.10 2.77
C ASP A 448 -5.57 0.57 1.38
N VAL A 449 -5.85 -0.22 0.36
CA VAL A 449 -5.84 0.25 -1.03
C VAL A 449 -6.78 1.45 -1.24
N THR A 450 -8.00 1.41 -0.68
CA THR A 450 -8.98 2.49 -0.80
C THR A 450 -8.49 3.79 -0.16
N ALA A 451 -7.88 3.68 1.02
CA ALA A 451 -7.31 4.83 1.73
C ALA A 451 -6.08 5.40 0.99
N ARG A 452 -5.24 4.54 0.40
CA ARG A 452 -4.10 4.98 -0.44
C ARG A 452 -4.59 5.77 -1.65
N GLU A 453 -5.57 5.27 -2.38
CA GLU A 453 -6.17 5.96 -3.53
C GLU A 453 -6.73 7.34 -3.16
N ALA A 454 -7.38 7.45 -2.01
CA ALA A 454 -7.90 8.71 -1.53
C ALA A 454 -6.79 9.72 -1.17
N VAL A 455 -5.72 9.27 -0.50
CA VAL A 455 -4.54 10.09 -0.19
C VAL A 455 -3.83 10.52 -1.47
N GLU A 456 -3.63 9.63 -2.43
CA GLU A 456 -3.03 9.92 -3.73
C GLU A 456 -3.80 11.01 -4.47
N ALA A 457 -5.13 10.88 -4.55
CA ALA A 457 -5.99 11.87 -5.20
C ALA A 457 -5.93 13.25 -4.49
N ALA A 458 -5.84 13.27 -3.16
CA ALA A 458 -5.66 14.51 -2.40
C ALA A 458 -4.31 15.18 -2.71
N LEU A 459 -3.22 14.41 -2.71
CA LEU A 459 -1.87 14.91 -3.02
C LEU A 459 -1.73 15.37 -4.48
N GLU A 460 -2.38 14.68 -5.41
CA GLU A 460 -2.42 15.06 -6.83
C GLU A 460 -3.13 16.41 -7.02
N SER A 461 -4.22 16.63 -6.28
CA SER A 461 -4.98 17.88 -6.33
C SER A 461 -4.31 19.05 -5.60
N PHE A 462 -3.28 18.80 -4.77
CA PHE A 462 -2.58 19.83 -4.02
C PHE A 462 -1.77 20.73 -4.98
N PRO A 463 -1.99 22.06 -5.00
CA PRO A 463 -1.36 22.95 -5.98
C PRO A 463 0.11 23.28 -5.67
N GLY A 464 0.54 23.14 -4.40
CA GLY A 464 1.89 23.44 -3.94
C GLY A 464 2.92 22.38 -4.30
N ALA A 465 4.15 22.57 -3.86
CA ALA A 465 5.20 21.56 -4.02
C ALA A 465 4.99 20.39 -3.05
N VAL A 466 5.43 19.20 -3.44
CA VAL A 466 5.41 17.99 -2.58
C VAL A 466 6.77 17.31 -2.66
N VAL A 467 7.36 17.03 -1.52
CA VAL A 467 8.50 16.11 -1.39
C VAL A 467 8.02 14.90 -0.59
N VAL A 468 7.93 13.76 -1.23
CA VAL A 468 7.46 12.52 -0.60
C VAL A 468 8.56 11.48 -0.55
N ALA A 469 8.96 11.09 0.66
CA ALA A 469 9.80 9.94 0.90
C ALA A 469 8.89 8.70 1.00
N THR A 470 9.05 7.75 0.08
CA THR A 470 8.20 6.55 0.07
C THR A 470 8.82 5.40 -0.71
N HIS A 471 8.38 4.19 -0.37
CA HIS A 471 8.64 2.96 -1.09
C HIS A 471 7.47 2.51 -1.99
N ASP A 472 6.36 3.26 -1.98
CA ASP A 472 5.19 3.01 -2.82
C ASP A 472 5.47 3.44 -4.28
N ARG A 473 5.84 2.47 -5.11
CA ARG A 473 6.17 2.68 -6.53
C ARG A 473 4.97 3.20 -7.36
N PHE A 474 3.75 2.88 -6.92
CA PHE A 474 2.55 3.34 -7.58
C PHE A 474 2.32 4.83 -7.32
N LEU A 475 2.45 5.27 -6.05
CA LEU A 475 2.39 6.68 -5.68
C LEU A 475 3.48 7.48 -6.40
N LEU A 476 4.73 6.97 -6.43
CA LEU A 476 5.85 7.63 -7.13
C LEU A 476 5.56 7.83 -8.62
N ASN A 477 5.04 6.80 -9.31
CA ASN A 477 4.72 6.90 -10.73
C ASN A 477 3.55 7.85 -11.02
N ARG A 478 2.54 7.88 -10.15
CA ARG A 478 1.34 8.69 -10.34
C ARG A 478 1.58 10.16 -10.02
N LEU A 479 2.26 10.43 -8.91
CA LEU A 479 2.40 11.79 -8.36
C LEU A 479 3.68 12.49 -8.83
N CYS A 480 4.83 11.78 -8.85
CA CYS A 480 6.13 12.41 -8.96
C CYS A 480 6.61 12.52 -10.42
N LYS A 481 7.12 13.70 -10.77
CA LYS A 481 7.77 13.97 -12.07
C LYS A 481 9.26 14.23 -11.95
N THR A 482 9.78 14.17 -10.74
CA THR A 482 11.21 14.26 -10.41
C THR A 482 11.49 13.25 -9.31
N ILE A 483 12.55 12.50 -9.45
CA ILE A 483 13.00 11.51 -8.47
C ILE A 483 14.35 11.95 -7.90
N TRP A 484 14.42 12.04 -6.57
CA TRP A 484 15.66 12.20 -5.82
C TRP A 484 16.08 10.85 -5.29
N HIS A 485 17.15 10.33 -5.86
CA HIS A 485 17.75 9.06 -5.42
C HIS A 485 18.86 9.34 -4.43
N MET A 486 18.64 8.93 -3.19
CA MET A 486 19.60 9.10 -2.10
C MET A 486 20.41 7.82 -1.92
N GLU A 487 21.72 7.91 -2.19
CA GLU A 487 22.66 6.81 -2.10
C GLU A 487 24.03 7.30 -1.61
N SER A 488 24.63 6.57 -0.68
CA SER A 488 25.97 6.85 -0.15
C SER A 488 26.20 8.32 0.28
N GLY A 489 25.17 8.93 0.89
CA GLY A 489 25.23 10.31 1.36
C GLY A 489 25.04 11.39 0.30
N SER A 490 24.88 11.03 -0.97
CA SER A 490 24.62 11.94 -2.09
C SER A 490 23.16 11.89 -2.54
N ILE A 491 22.70 12.91 -3.24
CA ILE A 491 21.37 12.98 -3.84
C ILE A 491 21.52 13.19 -5.35
N ALA A 492 21.14 12.15 -6.11
CA ALA A 492 21.04 12.26 -7.56
C ALA A 492 19.61 12.67 -7.98
N VAL A 493 19.52 13.74 -8.75
CA VAL A 493 18.24 14.29 -9.24
C VAL A 493 17.95 13.74 -10.63
N HIS A 494 16.82 13.06 -10.79
CA HIS A 494 16.37 12.49 -12.06
C HIS A 494 15.04 13.11 -12.46
N GLU A 495 14.98 13.75 -13.63
CA GLU A 495 13.74 14.23 -14.24
C GLU A 495 13.01 13.05 -14.91
N GLY A 496 11.69 12.96 -14.66
CA GLY A 496 10.82 11.91 -15.14
C GLY A 496 10.12 11.15 -14.00
N THR A 497 9.32 10.17 -14.38
CA THR A 497 8.60 9.29 -13.44
C THR A 497 9.54 8.25 -12.82
N TYR A 498 9.05 7.53 -11.81
CA TYR A 498 9.81 6.40 -11.24
C TYR A 498 10.09 5.30 -12.29
N SER A 499 9.14 5.06 -13.21
CA SER A 499 9.33 4.10 -14.31
C SER A 499 10.44 4.52 -15.26
N ASP A 500 10.61 5.83 -15.53
CA ASP A 500 11.69 6.35 -16.36
C ASP A 500 13.04 6.22 -15.64
N PHE A 501 13.09 6.52 -14.35
CA PHE A 501 14.25 6.31 -13.51
C PHE A 501 14.69 4.85 -13.52
N ARG A 502 13.73 3.91 -13.32
CA ARG A 502 14.01 2.46 -13.32
C ARG A 502 14.58 1.99 -14.66
N LYS A 503 13.97 2.39 -15.78
CA LYS A 503 14.49 2.04 -17.12
C LYS A 503 15.93 2.52 -17.32
N ARG A 504 16.23 3.78 -16.97
CA ARG A 504 17.59 4.32 -17.07
C ARG A 504 18.58 3.54 -16.22
N ARG A 505 18.21 3.17 -14.98
CA ARG A 505 19.03 2.35 -14.10
C ARG A 505 19.29 0.96 -14.69
N ASP A 506 18.25 0.33 -15.24
CA ASP A 506 18.35 -0.99 -15.86
C ASP A 506 19.14 -0.95 -17.19
N ASP A 507 19.08 0.16 -17.93
CA ASP A 507 19.83 0.39 -19.16
C ASP A 507 21.27 0.82 -18.91
N SER A 508 21.54 1.59 -17.84
CA SER A 508 22.88 2.06 -17.47
C SER A 508 23.77 0.98 -16.85
N GLY A 509 23.20 -0.16 -16.44
CA GLY A 509 23.98 -1.36 -16.10
C GLY A 509 24.70 -1.84 -17.36
N SER A 510 26.04 -1.59 -17.43
CA SER A 510 26.83 -1.99 -18.58
C SER A 510 26.67 -3.50 -18.84
N PRO A 511 26.80 -3.99 -20.08
CA PRO A 511 26.86 -5.42 -20.35
C PRO A 511 27.91 -6.14 -19.49
N GLU A 512 28.94 -5.42 -19.08
CA GLU A 512 30.00 -5.90 -18.18
C GLU A 512 29.52 -6.01 -16.73
N ASP A 513 28.70 -5.07 -16.23
CA ASP A 513 28.12 -5.15 -14.88
C ASP A 513 27.08 -6.26 -14.78
N LYS A 514 26.22 -6.42 -15.80
CA LYS A 514 25.27 -7.53 -15.89
C LYS A 514 25.96 -8.88 -15.98
N ASN A 515 27.04 -8.97 -16.76
CA ASN A 515 27.87 -10.17 -16.84
C ASN A 515 28.64 -10.43 -15.54
N ARG A 516 29.07 -9.38 -14.84
CA ARG A 516 29.75 -9.47 -13.55
C ARG A 516 28.78 -9.95 -12.46
N GLU A 517 27.57 -9.39 -12.35
CA GLU A 517 26.55 -9.84 -11.41
C GLU A 517 26.12 -11.29 -11.69
N ALA A 518 25.94 -11.67 -12.95
CA ALA A 518 25.67 -13.05 -13.34
C ALA A 518 26.82 -13.99 -12.98
N SER A 519 28.08 -13.57 -13.20
CA SER A 519 29.27 -14.33 -12.84
C SER A 519 29.44 -14.44 -11.33
N GLU A 520 29.19 -13.38 -10.58
CA GLU A 520 29.21 -13.40 -9.11
C GLU A 520 28.11 -14.33 -8.54
N LEU A 521 26.92 -14.32 -9.13
CA LEU A 521 25.81 -15.20 -8.75
C LEU A 521 26.14 -16.67 -9.04
N ALA A 522 26.73 -16.96 -10.21
CA ALA A 522 27.15 -18.30 -10.59
C ALA A 522 28.25 -18.86 -9.64
N VAL A 523 29.23 -18.05 -9.30
CA VAL A 523 30.32 -18.45 -8.36
C VAL A 523 29.77 -18.62 -6.94
N LYS A 524 28.81 -17.81 -6.50
CA LYS A 524 28.12 -17.99 -5.21
C LYS A 524 27.31 -19.29 -5.17
N ALA A 525 26.64 -19.66 -6.26
CA ALA A 525 25.91 -20.92 -6.38
C ALA A 525 26.88 -22.12 -6.34
N GLU A 526 28.04 -22.02 -7.01
CA GLU A 526 29.09 -23.03 -6.98
C GLU A 526 29.67 -23.21 -5.57
N ILE A 527 29.96 -22.11 -4.86
CA ILE A 527 30.40 -22.13 -3.46
C ILE A 527 29.36 -22.84 -2.56
N ALA A 528 28.08 -22.49 -2.70
CA ALA A 528 27.00 -23.13 -1.93
C ALA A 528 26.89 -24.63 -2.21
N TYR A 529 27.05 -25.02 -3.48
CA TYR A 529 27.07 -26.43 -3.89
C TYR A 529 28.28 -27.19 -3.32
N LEU A 530 29.47 -26.61 -3.39
CA LEU A 530 30.69 -27.22 -2.83
C LEU A 530 30.61 -27.38 -1.31
N VAL A 531 30.05 -26.43 -0.59
CA VAL A 531 29.81 -26.55 0.85
C VAL A 531 28.89 -27.74 1.17
N SER A 532 27.86 -27.95 0.36
CA SER A 532 26.95 -29.09 0.54
C SER A 532 27.65 -30.44 0.31
N LEU A 533 28.54 -30.51 -0.69
CA LEU A 533 29.33 -31.72 -0.97
C LEU A 533 30.37 -32.00 0.11
N ILE A 534 31.11 -30.98 0.59
CA ILE A 534 32.08 -31.10 1.69
C ILE A 534 31.39 -31.62 2.97
N SER A 535 30.17 -31.17 3.24
CA SER A 535 29.39 -31.63 4.40
C SER A 535 28.90 -33.08 4.27
N ALA A 536 28.76 -33.58 3.02
CA ALA A 536 28.29 -34.93 2.72
C ALA A 536 29.42 -35.95 2.53
N ALA A 537 30.67 -35.49 2.21
CA ALA A 537 31.82 -36.32 1.93
C ALA A 537 32.26 -37.10 3.18
N LYS A 538 32.38 -38.44 3.04
CA LYS A 538 32.84 -39.34 4.10
C LYS A 538 34.30 -39.75 3.94
N ASP A 539 34.83 -39.62 2.73
CA ASP A 539 36.24 -39.94 2.43
C ASP A 539 37.13 -38.70 2.65
N PRO A 540 38.21 -38.80 3.46
CA PRO A 540 39.12 -37.71 3.71
C PRO A 540 39.82 -37.18 2.44
N ALA A 541 40.09 -38.02 1.44
CA ALA A 541 40.73 -37.64 0.18
C ALA A 541 39.74 -36.82 -0.70
N GLU A 542 38.48 -37.27 -0.82
CA GLU A 542 37.42 -36.55 -1.53
C GLU A 542 37.13 -35.20 -0.89
N LYS A 543 37.15 -35.15 0.45
CA LYS A 543 36.92 -33.90 1.20
C LYS A 543 38.01 -32.88 0.94
N ALA A 544 39.27 -33.29 0.91
CA ALA A 544 40.40 -32.40 0.62
C ALA A 544 40.33 -31.80 -0.78
N GLU A 545 39.96 -32.59 -1.81
CA GLU A 545 39.76 -32.11 -3.18
C GLU A 545 38.61 -31.08 -3.27
N LEU A 546 37.51 -31.30 -2.57
CA LEU A 546 36.38 -30.38 -2.52
C LEU A 546 36.70 -29.07 -1.77
N GLU A 547 37.51 -29.13 -0.72
CA GLU A 547 38.04 -27.95 0.00
C GLU A 547 38.99 -27.11 -0.87
N GLU A 548 39.78 -27.72 -1.70
CA GLU A 548 40.65 -27.02 -2.67
C GLU A 548 39.79 -26.28 -3.72
N ARG A 549 38.78 -26.94 -4.28
CA ARG A 549 37.84 -26.30 -5.22
C ARG A 549 37.04 -25.18 -4.57
N TYR A 550 36.63 -25.32 -3.32
CA TYR A 550 35.97 -24.29 -2.54
C TYR A 550 36.86 -23.06 -2.35
N THR A 551 38.14 -23.27 -2.03
CA THR A 551 39.10 -22.19 -1.87
C THR A 551 39.35 -21.44 -3.18
N ALA A 552 39.43 -22.17 -4.31
CA ALA A 552 39.53 -21.59 -5.65
C ALA A 552 38.28 -20.76 -6.03
N ALA A 553 37.08 -21.25 -5.73
CA ALA A 553 35.85 -20.51 -5.96
C ALA A 553 35.77 -19.23 -5.11
N LEU A 554 36.22 -19.25 -3.85
CA LEU A 554 36.34 -18.06 -3.01
C LEU A 554 37.31 -17.03 -3.56
N ALA A 555 38.47 -17.47 -4.08
CA ALA A 555 39.45 -16.59 -4.72
C ALA A 555 38.87 -15.91 -5.97
N LYS A 556 38.16 -16.68 -6.81
CA LYS A 556 37.46 -16.17 -7.99
C LYS A 556 36.36 -15.14 -7.64
N LEU A 557 35.61 -15.37 -6.54
CA LEU A 557 34.63 -14.41 -6.04
C LEU A 557 35.29 -13.09 -5.59
N LYS A 558 36.45 -13.16 -4.91
CA LYS A 558 37.22 -11.98 -4.52
C LYS A 558 37.75 -11.20 -5.73
N GLU A 559 38.18 -11.89 -6.76
CA GLU A 559 38.67 -11.26 -8.00
C GLU A 559 37.56 -10.54 -8.76
N ILE A 560 36.37 -11.16 -8.88
CA ILE A 560 35.18 -10.53 -9.50
C ILE A 560 34.78 -9.26 -8.74
N ARG A 561 34.89 -9.24 -7.41
CA ARG A 561 34.59 -8.08 -6.58
C ARG A 561 35.65 -6.98 -6.66
N ALA A 562 36.91 -7.35 -6.73
CA ALA A 562 37.99 -6.39 -6.85
C ALA A 562 38.02 -5.64 -8.19
N ARG A 563 37.52 -6.25 -9.27
CA ARG A 563 37.34 -5.59 -10.58
C ARG A 563 36.20 -4.57 -10.62
N GLY A 564 35.50 -4.37 -9.53
CA GLY A 564 34.32 -3.47 -9.39
C GLY A 564 34.49 -2.33 -8.38
N GLN A 565 35.67 -2.23 -7.78
CA GLN A 565 36.13 -1.05 -7.04
C GLN A 565 37.07 -0.23 -7.92
#